data_855b5b5bc28d941d587219e28e7af1d0
#
_entry.id   855b5b5bc28d941d587219e28e7af1d0
#
_cell.length_a   1.000
_cell.length_b   1.000
_cell.length_c   1.000
_cell.angle_alpha   90.00
_cell.angle_beta   90.00
_cell.angle_gamma   90.00
#
_symmetry.space_group_name_H-M   'P 1'
#
loop_
_entity.id
_entity.type
_entity.pdbx_description
1 polymer ?
#
loop_
_entity_poly.entity_id
_entity_poly.type
_entity_poly.pdbx_seq_one_letter_code
_entity_poly.pdbx_strand_id
1 'polypeptide(L)'
;RLGGGALRNQQDGLIFSQAGALEVQAGSLDNRQGTLQAQGDNRLRIGGALDNQGGRLDSRAGNLDLQSGSLDNGAGGVLNSAKGWLTLVTGLFDNSAGVTQAQSLEIRAGQGVRNQQGHLSALGGDNRIVTADFDNQGGGLYASGLLSLDGQRFLNQGAAAGQGGKVGAGRIDFSLAGALANRFGQLESESELHLRAAAIDNSG
;
A
#
# COMPACT_ATOMS: atom_id res chain seq x y z
N ARG A 1 12.13 -16.49 -14.37
CA ARG A 1 12.90 -15.92 -13.26
C ARG A 1 13.94 -14.96 -13.80
N LEU A 2 14.01 -13.76 -13.20
CA LEU A 2 15.02 -12.75 -13.48
C LEU A 2 15.90 -12.56 -12.25
N GLY A 3 17.21 -12.39 -12.45
CA GLY A 3 18.14 -12.16 -11.34
C GLY A 3 19.26 -11.20 -11.75
N GLY A 4 19.69 -10.33 -10.82
CA GLY A 4 20.77 -9.38 -11.08
C GLY A 4 21.02 -8.39 -9.95
N GLY A 5 22.06 -7.56 -10.13
CA GLY A 5 22.37 -6.49 -9.17
C GLY A 5 21.33 -5.36 -9.24
N ALA A 6 21.19 -4.73 -10.39
CA ALA A 6 20.19 -3.70 -10.66
C ALA A 6 19.32 -4.11 -11.85
N LEU A 7 18.01 -4.02 -11.70
CA LEU A 7 17.07 -4.20 -12.80
C LEU A 7 16.47 -2.83 -13.19
N ARG A 8 16.51 -2.50 -14.47
CA ARG A 8 15.89 -1.30 -15.01
C ARG A 8 14.83 -1.68 -16.04
N ASN A 9 13.60 -1.25 -15.78
CA ASN A 9 12.44 -1.47 -16.64
C ASN A 9 11.63 -0.17 -16.80
N GLN A 10 12.32 0.94 -16.86
CA GLN A 10 11.72 2.28 -16.92
C GLN A 10 11.31 2.68 -18.36
N GLN A 11 10.54 3.79 -18.47
CA GLN A 11 10.19 4.42 -19.76
C GLN A 11 9.52 3.44 -20.72
N ASP A 12 8.33 2.98 -20.37
CA ASP A 12 7.50 2.01 -21.11
C ASP A 12 8.12 0.60 -21.22
N GLY A 13 9.18 0.30 -20.44
CA GLY A 13 9.72 -1.05 -20.33
C GLY A 13 8.64 -2.05 -19.93
N LEU A 14 8.60 -3.20 -20.60
CA LEU A 14 7.62 -4.25 -20.34
C LEU A 14 8.32 -5.58 -20.03
N ILE A 15 8.09 -6.08 -18.82
CA ILE A 15 8.45 -7.44 -18.43
C ILE A 15 7.14 -8.19 -18.14
N PHE A 16 6.88 -9.25 -18.90
CA PHE A 16 5.59 -9.91 -18.90
C PHE A 16 5.71 -11.44 -18.89
N SER A 17 4.94 -12.09 -18.01
CA SER A 17 4.72 -13.54 -18.02
C SER A 17 3.31 -13.86 -18.50
N GLN A 18 3.18 -14.39 -19.71
CA GLN A 18 1.89 -14.57 -20.39
C GLN A 18 1.01 -15.66 -19.77
N ALA A 19 1.60 -16.71 -19.23
CA ALA A 19 0.83 -17.89 -18.77
C ALA A 19 1.12 -18.30 -17.33
N GLY A 20 2.09 -17.72 -16.66
CA GLY A 20 2.52 -18.19 -15.33
C GLY A 20 3.01 -17.07 -14.42
N ALA A 21 3.79 -17.46 -13.42
CA ALA A 21 4.38 -16.55 -12.46
C ALA A 21 5.54 -15.75 -13.05
N LEU A 22 5.79 -14.58 -12.50
CA LEU A 22 7.00 -13.79 -12.68
C LEU A 22 7.76 -13.74 -11.34
N GLU A 23 9.03 -14.12 -11.37
CA GLU A 23 9.93 -14.02 -10.22
C GLU A 23 11.08 -13.09 -10.55
N VAL A 24 11.28 -12.07 -9.71
CA VAL A 24 12.39 -11.12 -9.82
C VAL A 24 13.18 -11.12 -8.52
N GLN A 25 14.50 -11.29 -8.64
CA GLN A 25 15.44 -11.14 -7.53
C GLN A 25 16.55 -10.18 -7.94
N ALA A 26 16.61 -9.01 -7.33
CA ALA A 26 17.57 -7.98 -7.68
C ALA A 26 18.06 -7.19 -6.46
N GLY A 27 19.21 -6.55 -6.59
CA GLY A 27 19.70 -5.60 -5.59
C GLY A 27 18.85 -4.33 -5.54
N SER A 28 18.39 -3.85 -6.70
CA SER A 28 17.44 -2.74 -6.83
C SER A 28 16.57 -2.91 -8.08
N LEU A 29 15.41 -2.24 -8.09
CA LEU A 29 14.51 -2.20 -9.24
C LEU A 29 14.07 -0.76 -9.53
N ASP A 30 14.34 -0.30 -10.75
CA ASP A 30 13.80 0.92 -11.31
C ASP A 30 12.72 0.55 -12.36
N ASN A 31 11.44 0.70 -11.97
CA ASN A 31 10.27 0.44 -12.80
C ASN A 31 9.47 1.72 -13.09
N ARG A 32 10.11 2.88 -13.00
CA ARG A 32 9.42 4.15 -13.26
C ARG A 32 8.81 4.18 -14.67
N GLN A 33 7.49 4.38 -14.72
CA GLN A 33 6.71 4.39 -15.96
C GLN A 33 6.82 3.05 -16.74
N GLY A 34 7.34 1.98 -16.14
CA GLY A 34 7.42 0.65 -16.71
C GLY A 34 6.34 -0.29 -16.19
N THR A 35 6.26 -1.47 -16.76
CA THR A 35 5.30 -2.50 -16.37
C THR A 35 5.99 -3.83 -16.10
N LEU A 36 5.78 -4.39 -14.91
CA LEU A 36 6.04 -5.80 -14.63
C LEU A 36 4.69 -6.49 -14.39
N GLN A 37 4.38 -7.50 -15.20
CA GLN A 37 3.09 -8.16 -15.16
C GLN A 37 3.23 -9.68 -15.23
N ALA A 38 2.41 -10.38 -14.43
CA ALA A 38 2.24 -11.83 -14.52
C ALA A 38 0.78 -12.22 -14.71
N GLN A 39 0.52 -13.29 -15.45
CA GLN A 39 -0.81 -13.90 -15.46
C GLN A 39 -1.07 -14.61 -14.13
N GLY A 40 -0.10 -15.33 -13.57
CA GLY A 40 -0.14 -15.92 -12.23
C GLY A 40 0.47 -14.99 -11.18
N ASP A 41 1.16 -15.57 -10.22
CA ASP A 41 1.82 -14.82 -9.14
C ASP A 41 2.94 -13.93 -9.69
N ASN A 42 3.07 -12.76 -9.07
CA ASN A 42 4.20 -11.85 -9.30
C ASN A 42 4.98 -11.70 -7.99
N ARG A 43 6.21 -12.21 -7.95
CA ARG A 43 7.05 -12.24 -6.76
C ARG A 43 8.33 -11.46 -6.97
N LEU A 44 8.50 -10.39 -6.19
CA LEU A 44 9.68 -9.53 -6.25
C LEU A 44 10.44 -9.57 -4.92
N ARG A 45 11.74 -9.86 -4.98
CA ARG A 45 12.68 -9.83 -3.86
C ARG A 45 13.79 -8.85 -4.19
N ILE A 46 13.65 -7.63 -3.69
CA ILE A 46 14.56 -6.50 -3.98
C ILE A 46 15.32 -6.16 -2.71
N GLY A 47 16.65 -6.32 -2.72
CA GLY A 47 17.48 -6.10 -1.53
C GLY A 47 17.52 -4.65 -1.06
N GLY A 48 17.41 -3.69 -1.98
CA GLY A 48 17.43 -2.26 -1.74
C GLY A 48 16.13 -1.57 -2.17
N ALA A 49 16.27 -0.48 -2.91
CA ALA A 49 15.13 0.33 -3.37
C ALA A 49 14.38 -0.32 -4.52
N LEU A 50 13.05 -0.23 -4.45
CA LEU A 50 12.11 -0.47 -5.52
C LEU A 50 11.41 0.87 -5.85
N ASP A 51 11.66 1.40 -7.04
CA ASP A 51 11.02 2.61 -7.55
C ASP A 51 9.99 2.23 -8.62
N ASN A 52 8.71 2.47 -8.32
CA ASN A 52 7.57 2.22 -9.21
C ASN A 52 6.76 3.50 -9.50
N GLN A 53 7.39 4.67 -9.41
CA GLN A 53 6.71 5.94 -9.69
C GLN A 53 6.12 5.97 -11.10
N GLY A 54 4.82 6.17 -11.21
CA GLY A 54 4.09 6.11 -12.47
C GLY A 54 4.13 4.75 -13.18
N GLY A 55 4.77 3.74 -12.58
CA GLY A 55 4.89 2.39 -13.11
C GLY A 55 3.77 1.46 -12.65
N ARG A 56 3.82 0.21 -13.11
CA ARG A 56 2.80 -0.79 -12.79
C ARG A 56 3.43 -2.14 -12.42
N LEU A 57 3.07 -2.66 -11.26
CA LEU A 57 3.32 -4.04 -10.84
C LEU A 57 1.98 -4.76 -10.74
N ASP A 58 1.76 -5.79 -11.55
CA ASP A 58 0.45 -6.40 -11.74
C ASP A 58 0.49 -7.93 -11.68
N SER A 59 -0.42 -8.52 -10.91
CA SER A 59 -0.76 -9.94 -10.95
C SER A 59 -2.23 -10.08 -11.34
N ARG A 60 -2.50 -10.69 -12.50
CA ARG A 60 -3.85 -10.75 -13.07
C ARG A 60 -4.75 -11.78 -12.41
N ALA A 61 -4.21 -12.95 -12.08
CA ALA A 61 -4.97 -14.07 -11.53
C ALA A 61 -4.36 -14.68 -10.27
N GLY A 62 -3.13 -14.30 -9.93
CA GLY A 62 -2.39 -14.75 -8.74
C GLY A 62 -2.17 -13.64 -7.72
N ASN A 63 -1.21 -13.86 -6.85
CA ASN A 63 -0.82 -12.94 -5.79
C ASN A 63 0.30 -12.00 -6.24
N LEU A 64 0.39 -10.84 -5.59
CA LEU A 64 1.51 -9.92 -5.72
C LEU A 64 2.31 -9.91 -4.40
N ASP A 65 3.49 -10.52 -4.39
CA ASP A 65 4.35 -10.61 -3.23
C ASP A 65 5.58 -9.73 -3.41
N LEU A 66 5.71 -8.69 -2.61
CA LEU A 66 6.78 -7.71 -2.67
C LEU A 66 7.61 -7.70 -1.39
N GLN A 67 8.92 -7.79 -1.54
CA GLN A 67 9.88 -7.53 -0.47
C GLN A 67 10.95 -6.57 -0.98
N SER A 68 11.21 -5.48 -0.23
CA SER A 68 12.21 -4.47 -0.61
C SER A 68 12.78 -3.76 0.62
N GLY A 69 13.92 -3.08 0.46
CA GLY A 69 14.43 -2.17 1.49
C GLY A 69 13.57 -0.92 1.62
N SER A 70 13.12 -0.36 0.48
CA SER A 70 12.11 0.69 0.39
C SER A 70 11.28 0.52 -0.87
N LEU A 71 10.05 1.02 -0.86
CA LEU A 71 9.17 1.04 -2.02
C LEU A 71 8.59 2.43 -2.22
N ASP A 72 8.83 2.98 -3.41
CA ASP A 72 8.16 4.19 -3.89
C ASP A 72 7.17 3.80 -5.01
N ASN A 73 5.88 3.95 -4.72
CA ASN A 73 4.76 3.76 -5.64
C ASN A 73 4.03 5.09 -5.90
N GLY A 74 4.70 6.20 -5.68
CA GLY A 74 4.14 7.53 -5.85
C GLY A 74 3.86 7.92 -7.29
N ALA A 75 3.43 9.16 -7.48
CA ALA A 75 3.24 9.80 -8.80
C ALA A 75 2.40 8.95 -9.78
N GLY A 76 1.31 8.35 -9.32
CA GLY A 76 0.44 7.50 -10.13
C GLY A 76 0.90 6.05 -10.30
N GLY A 77 1.89 5.60 -9.52
CA GLY A 77 2.30 4.19 -9.50
C GLY A 77 1.16 3.26 -9.10
N VAL A 78 1.15 2.05 -9.64
CA VAL A 78 0.08 1.07 -9.44
C VAL A 78 0.67 -0.27 -8.98
N LEU A 79 0.21 -0.73 -7.81
CA LEU A 79 0.36 -2.11 -7.35
C LEU A 79 -1.00 -2.78 -7.41
N ASN A 80 -1.12 -3.86 -8.18
CA ASN A 80 -2.41 -4.51 -8.37
C ASN A 80 -2.32 -6.05 -8.30
N SER A 81 -3.20 -6.65 -7.51
CA SER A 81 -3.48 -8.08 -7.53
C SER A 81 -4.98 -8.28 -7.73
N ALA A 82 -5.39 -8.40 -9.00
CA ALA A 82 -6.80 -8.32 -9.39
C ALA A 82 -7.69 -9.39 -8.73
N LYS A 83 -7.17 -10.60 -8.53
CA LYS A 83 -7.93 -11.75 -7.99
C LYS A 83 -7.28 -12.39 -6.77
N GLY A 84 -6.13 -11.92 -6.35
CA GLY A 84 -5.33 -12.49 -5.26
C GLY A 84 -5.04 -11.49 -4.16
N TRP A 85 -4.08 -11.84 -3.33
CA TRP A 85 -3.60 -11.03 -2.22
C TRP A 85 -2.42 -10.19 -2.67
N LEU A 86 -2.22 -9.08 -2.00
CA LEU A 86 -0.99 -8.33 -2.05
C LEU A 86 -0.32 -8.37 -0.68
N THR A 87 0.90 -8.88 -0.65
CA THR A 87 1.76 -8.86 0.53
C THR A 87 2.95 -7.95 0.27
N LEU A 88 3.15 -6.97 1.14
CA LEU A 88 4.28 -6.03 1.08
C LEU A 88 5.07 -6.07 2.38
N VAL A 89 6.37 -6.33 2.28
CA VAL A 89 7.33 -6.19 3.39
C VAL A 89 8.43 -5.22 2.95
N THR A 90 8.53 -4.08 3.63
CA THR A 90 9.47 -3.02 3.26
C THR A 90 9.90 -2.18 4.47
N GLY A 91 10.93 -1.36 4.32
CA GLY A 91 11.26 -0.32 5.30
C GLY A 91 10.26 0.84 5.23
N LEU A 92 10.38 1.68 4.23
CA LEU A 92 9.43 2.76 3.94
C LEU A 92 8.55 2.37 2.73
N PHE A 93 7.26 2.60 2.85
CA PHE A 93 6.31 2.52 1.74
C PHE A 93 5.75 3.91 1.42
N ASP A 94 6.12 4.47 0.29
CA ASP A 94 5.52 5.69 -0.25
C ASP A 94 4.52 5.34 -1.34
N ASN A 95 3.24 5.61 -1.09
CA ASN A 95 2.11 5.44 -2.01
C ASN A 95 1.44 6.80 -2.29
N SER A 96 2.17 7.90 -2.12
CA SER A 96 1.61 9.24 -2.31
C SER A 96 1.14 9.46 -3.75
N ALA A 97 -0.15 9.77 -3.92
CA ALA A 97 -0.84 9.82 -5.21
C ALA A 97 -0.76 8.51 -6.02
N GLY A 98 -0.41 7.39 -5.40
CA GLY A 98 -0.39 6.06 -6.00
C GLY A 98 -1.62 5.24 -5.70
N VAL A 99 -1.74 4.08 -6.34
CA VAL A 99 -2.84 3.15 -6.14
C VAL A 99 -2.29 1.76 -5.79
N THR A 100 -2.76 1.21 -4.69
CA THR A 100 -2.46 -0.16 -4.27
C THR A 100 -3.76 -0.88 -4.00
N GLN A 101 -4.05 -1.94 -4.76
CA GLN A 101 -5.30 -2.67 -4.63
C GLN A 101 -5.13 -4.18 -4.82
N ALA A 102 -5.92 -4.95 -4.07
CA ALA A 102 -5.99 -6.41 -4.16
C ALA A 102 -7.32 -6.91 -3.58
N GLN A 103 -7.56 -8.22 -3.61
CA GLN A 103 -8.69 -8.79 -2.85
C GLN A 103 -8.47 -8.63 -1.35
N SER A 104 -7.24 -8.85 -0.86
CA SER A 104 -6.81 -8.53 0.51
C SER A 104 -5.41 -7.95 0.50
N LEU A 105 -5.10 -7.09 1.47
CA LEU A 105 -3.80 -6.45 1.63
C LEU A 105 -3.15 -6.84 2.96
N GLU A 106 -1.87 -7.16 2.92
CA GLU A 106 -1.02 -7.25 4.10
C GLU A 106 0.22 -6.39 3.90
N ILE A 107 0.35 -5.31 4.66
CA ILE A 107 1.44 -4.34 4.55
C ILE A 107 2.22 -4.30 5.87
N ARG A 108 3.53 -4.57 5.78
CA ARG A 108 4.49 -4.41 6.86
C ARG A 108 5.56 -3.43 6.44
N ALA A 109 5.49 -2.20 6.94
CA ALA A 109 6.40 -1.11 6.61
C ALA A 109 7.08 -0.59 7.88
N GLY A 110 8.28 -1.09 8.20
CA GLY A 110 8.92 -0.85 9.50
C GLY A 110 9.25 0.60 9.80
N GLN A 111 9.46 1.45 8.79
CA GLN A 111 9.80 2.87 8.93
C GLN A 111 8.59 3.79 8.74
N GLY A 112 7.54 3.33 8.05
CA GLY A 112 6.35 4.13 7.84
C GLY A 112 5.63 3.86 6.53
N VAL A 113 4.38 4.32 6.45
CA VAL A 113 3.55 4.37 5.25
C VAL A 113 3.17 5.83 4.97
N ARG A 114 3.40 6.29 3.75
CA ARG A 114 2.87 7.54 3.20
C ARG A 114 1.82 7.20 2.16
N ASN A 115 0.59 7.67 2.38
CA ASN A 115 -0.53 7.48 1.47
C ASN A 115 -1.24 8.82 1.18
N GLN A 116 -0.46 9.90 1.18
CA GLN A 116 -1.00 11.24 0.91
C GLN A 116 -1.62 11.30 -0.48
N GLN A 117 -2.92 11.58 -0.57
CA GLN A 117 -3.70 11.58 -1.83
C GLN A 117 -3.65 10.22 -2.58
N GLY A 118 -3.07 9.17 -2.00
CA GLY A 118 -3.02 7.82 -2.54
C GLY A 118 -4.20 6.96 -2.11
N HIS A 119 -4.30 5.76 -2.68
CA HIS A 119 -5.37 4.82 -2.36
C HIS A 119 -4.81 3.44 -2.01
N LEU A 120 -5.25 2.89 -0.87
CA LEU A 120 -5.01 1.52 -0.44
C LEU A 120 -6.37 0.81 -0.31
N SER A 121 -6.64 -0.23 -1.11
CA SER A 121 -7.96 -0.84 -1.19
C SER A 121 -7.92 -2.36 -1.18
N ALA A 122 -8.49 -2.99 -0.15
CA ALA A 122 -8.82 -4.41 -0.11
C ALA A 122 -10.27 -4.60 -0.61
N LEU A 123 -10.41 -5.10 -1.85
CA LEU A 123 -11.66 -5.09 -2.59
C LEU A 123 -12.65 -6.20 -2.20
N GLY A 124 -12.14 -7.31 -1.63
CA GLY A 124 -12.95 -8.48 -1.29
C GLY A 124 -12.73 -9.01 0.13
N GLY A 125 -11.81 -8.46 0.89
CA GLY A 125 -11.45 -8.95 2.21
C GLY A 125 -10.78 -7.91 3.08
N ASP A 126 -9.76 -8.34 3.84
CA ASP A 126 -9.14 -7.55 4.88
C ASP A 126 -7.97 -6.72 4.36
N ASN A 127 -7.73 -5.60 5.04
CA ASN A 127 -6.53 -4.79 4.89
C ASN A 127 -5.81 -4.73 6.24
N ARG A 128 -4.69 -5.40 6.35
CA ARG A 128 -3.87 -5.44 7.56
C ARG A 128 -2.60 -4.64 7.37
N ILE A 129 -2.37 -3.67 8.24
CA ILE A 129 -1.20 -2.79 8.19
C ILE A 129 -0.48 -2.81 9.53
N VAL A 130 0.84 -3.06 9.47
CA VAL A 130 1.75 -2.92 10.61
C VAL A 130 2.84 -1.94 10.22
N THR A 131 2.93 -0.81 10.92
CA THR A 131 3.87 0.25 10.56
C THR A 131 4.24 1.12 11.76
N ALA A 132 5.33 1.88 11.69
CA ALA A 132 5.61 2.90 12.70
C ALA A 132 4.59 4.04 12.58
N ASP A 133 4.68 4.84 11.55
CA ASP A 133 3.76 5.95 11.28
C ASP A 133 2.97 5.70 10.00
N PHE A 134 1.70 6.14 9.98
CA PHE A 134 0.89 6.12 8.78
C PHE A 134 0.31 7.50 8.48
N ASP A 135 0.71 8.07 7.36
CA ASP A 135 0.20 9.35 6.86
C ASP A 135 -0.79 9.10 5.72
N ASN A 136 -2.09 9.36 6.00
CA ASN A 136 -3.21 9.24 5.06
C ASN A 136 -3.86 10.60 4.75
N GLN A 137 -3.13 11.69 4.87
CA GLN A 137 -3.70 13.01 4.63
C GLN A 137 -4.21 13.16 3.18
N GLY A 138 -5.51 13.42 3.02
CA GLY A 138 -6.16 13.49 1.71
C GLY A 138 -6.23 12.16 0.96
N GLY A 139 -5.73 11.07 1.53
CA GLY A 139 -5.72 9.74 0.94
C GLY A 139 -6.96 8.91 1.24
N GLY A 140 -7.07 7.75 0.62
CA GLY A 140 -8.11 6.76 0.82
C GLY A 140 -7.56 5.43 1.36
N LEU A 141 -8.22 4.88 2.36
CA LEU A 141 -7.87 3.60 2.98
C LEU A 141 -9.14 2.77 3.13
N TYR A 142 -9.24 1.66 2.41
CA TYR A 142 -10.48 0.89 2.31
C TYR A 142 -10.28 -0.61 2.50
N ALA A 143 -11.28 -1.26 3.11
CA ALA A 143 -11.42 -2.71 3.14
C ALA A 143 -12.89 -3.11 3.12
N SER A 144 -13.26 -4.13 2.34
CA SER A 144 -14.60 -4.69 2.43
C SER A 144 -14.81 -5.51 3.70
N GLY A 145 -13.75 -6.07 4.28
CA GLY A 145 -13.74 -6.78 5.54
C GLY A 145 -13.16 -5.95 6.69
N LEU A 146 -12.23 -6.53 7.43
CA LEU A 146 -11.52 -5.87 8.53
C LEU A 146 -10.40 -4.98 7.99
N LEU A 147 -10.39 -3.74 8.43
CA LEU A 147 -9.24 -2.86 8.35
C LEU A 147 -8.55 -2.80 9.71
N SER A 148 -7.36 -3.36 9.81
CA SER A 148 -6.55 -3.31 11.03
C SER A 148 -5.27 -2.51 10.82
N LEU A 149 -4.94 -1.66 11.80
CA LEU A 149 -3.71 -0.89 11.82
C LEU A 149 -3.04 -0.99 13.19
N ASP A 150 -1.84 -1.55 13.21
CA ASP A 150 -0.96 -1.57 14.37
C ASP A 150 0.21 -0.63 14.13
N GLY A 151 0.42 0.38 15.00
CA GLY A 151 1.49 1.35 14.80
C GLY A 151 1.71 2.35 15.92
N GLN A 152 2.45 3.41 15.59
CA GLN A 152 2.71 4.51 16.52
C GLN A 152 1.70 5.65 16.30
N ARG A 153 1.61 6.18 15.09
CA ARG A 153 0.74 7.31 14.76
C ARG A 153 -0.04 7.07 13.48
N PHE A 154 -1.25 7.61 13.46
CA PHE A 154 -2.08 7.68 12.27
C PHE A 154 -2.51 9.12 12.01
N LEU A 155 -2.14 9.67 10.84
CA LEU A 155 -2.47 11.01 10.41
C LEU A 155 -3.48 10.92 9.27
N ASN A 156 -4.73 11.31 9.54
CA ASN A 156 -5.83 11.31 8.57
C ASN A 156 -6.44 12.72 8.41
N GLN A 157 -5.75 13.72 8.91
CA GLN A 157 -6.25 15.08 9.00
C GLN A 157 -6.16 15.83 7.67
N GLY A 158 -6.96 16.90 7.55
CA GLY A 158 -6.90 17.88 6.49
C GLY A 158 -6.66 19.29 7.03
N ALA A 159 -6.39 20.24 6.13
CA ALA A 159 -6.30 21.66 6.48
C ALA A 159 -7.69 22.31 6.67
N ALA A 160 -8.71 21.75 6.02
CA ALA A 160 -10.10 22.22 6.07
C ALA A 160 -11.08 21.06 5.87
N ALA A 161 -12.36 21.31 6.07
CA ALA A 161 -13.43 20.34 5.83
C ALA A 161 -13.37 19.75 4.41
N GLY A 162 -13.46 18.43 4.31
CA GLY A 162 -13.38 17.68 3.06
C GLY A 162 -11.98 17.46 2.48
N GLN A 163 -10.92 17.97 3.14
CA GLN A 163 -9.53 17.80 2.71
C GLN A 163 -8.79 16.71 3.51
N GLY A 164 -9.40 16.18 4.57
CA GLY A 164 -8.81 15.06 5.31
C GLY A 164 -8.86 13.75 4.54
N GLY A 165 -8.14 12.76 5.04
CA GLY A 165 -8.17 11.42 4.48
C GLY A 165 -9.50 10.71 4.77
N LYS A 166 -9.79 9.70 3.98
CA LYS A 166 -11.01 8.89 4.09
C LYS A 166 -10.65 7.46 4.41
N VAL A 167 -11.29 6.92 5.44
CA VAL A 167 -11.15 5.53 5.85
C VAL A 167 -12.53 4.89 5.88
N GLY A 168 -12.69 3.78 5.17
CA GLY A 168 -13.95 3.05 5.13
C GLY A 168 -13.73 1.53 5.18
N ALA A 169 -14.46 0.82 6.03
CA ALA A 169 -14.37 -0.63 6.09
C ALA A 169 -15.63 -1.30 6.63
N GLY A 170 -15.76 -2.62 6.41
CA GLY A 170 -16.78 -3.42 7.11
C GLY A 170 -16.59 -3.36 8.63
N ARG A 171 -15.34 -3.45 9.10
CA ARG A 171 -14.94 -3.25 10.50
C ARG A 171 -13.58 -2.57 10.58
N ILE A 172 -13.39 -1.68 11.55
CA ILE A 172 -12.12 -0.99 11.80
C ILE A 172 -11.59 -1.37 13.17
N ASP A 173 -10.30 -1.71 13.25
CA ASP A 173 -9.58 -1.99 14.49
C ASP A 173 -8.18 -1.36 14.43
N PHE A 174 -8.02 -0.21 15.07
CA PHE A 174 -6.74 0.51 15.13
C PHE A 174 -6.15 0.45 16.54
N SER A 175 -4.90 0.00 16.63
CA SER A 175 -4.11 -0.05 17.85
C SER A 175 -2.85 0.79 17.68
N LEU A 176 -2.84 1.97 18.28
CA LEU A 176 -1.77 2.96 18.16
C LEU A 176 -1.14 3.23 19.53
N ALA A 177 0.18 3.14 19.62
CA ALA A 177 0.90 3.49 20.84
C ALA A 177 0.93 5.01 21.08
N GLY A 178 0.84 5.82 20.01
CA GLY A 178 0.83 7.29 20.05
C GLY A 178 -0.52 7.87 19.65
N ALA A 179 -0.54 8.84 18.75
CA ALA A 179 -1.72 9.63 18.43
C ALA A 179 -2.46 9.17 17.16
N LEU A 180 -3.79 9.33 17.19
CA LEU A 180 -4.68 9.36 16.04
C LEU A 180 -5.13 10.80 15.79
N ALA A 181 -4.73 11.38 14.66
CA ALA A 181 -5.14 12.73 14.24
C ALA A 181 -6.08 12.62 13.04
N ASN A 182 -7.37 12.86 13.29
CA ASN A 182 -8.44 12.75 12.28
C ASN A 182 -9.18 14.10 12.06
N ARG A 183 -8.54 15.22 12.35
CA ARG A 183 -9.18 16.53 12.15
C ARG A 183 -9.58 16.75 10.68
N PHE A 184 -10.87 17.02 10.42
CA PHE A 184 -11.47 17.08 9.10
C PHE A 184 -11.36 15.79 8.27
N GLY A 185 -10.91 14.67 8.86
CA GLY A 185 -10.90 13.36 8.23
C GLY A 185 -12.18 12.57 8.45
N GLN A 186 -12.32 11.46 7.78
CA GLN A 186 -13.45 10.54 7.89
C GLN A 186 -12.98 9.15 8.28
N LEU A 187 -13.64 8.56 9.29
CA LEU A 187 -13.51 7.16 9.68
C LEU A 187 -14.92 6.57 9.70
N GLU A 188 -15.20 5.65 8.80
CA GLU A 188 -16.52 5.05 8.63
C GLU A 188 -16.42 3.52 8.66
N SER A 189 -17.25 2.89 9.47
CA SER A 189 -17.33 1.43 9.57
C SER A 189 -18.78 0.99 9.42
N GLU A 190 -19.02 -0.10 8.70
CA GLU A 190 -20.35 -0.68 8.55
C GLU A 190 -20.87 -1.35 9.83
N SER A 191 -19.96 -1.88 10.68
CA SER A 191 -20.35 -2.63 11.88
C SER A 191 -19.65 -2.11 13.14
N GLU A 192 -18.36 -2.35 13.29
CA GLU A 192 -17.61 -2.06 14.52
C GLU A 192 -16.45 -1.11 14.23
N LEU A 193 -16.29 -0.11 15.10
CA LEU A 193 -15.18 0.84 15.08
C LEU A 193 -14.46 0.79 16.42
N HIS A 194 -13.29 0.13 16.44
CA HIS A 194 -12.41 0.09 17.59
C HIS A 194 -11.18 0.95 17.37
N LEU A 195 -11.01 1.97 18.20
CA LEU A 195 -9.86 2.87 18.15
C LEU A 195 -9.18 2.90 19.50
N ARG A 196 -7.91 2.49 19.56
CA ARG A 196 -7.05 2.61 20.73
C ARG A 196 -5.86 3.46 20.37
N ALA A 197 -5.65 4.56 21.09
CA ALA A 197 -4.51 5.45 20.92
C ALA A 197 -4.21 6.19 22.23
N ALA A 198 -2.98 6.69 22.40
CA ALA A 198 -2.65 7.54 23.55
C ALA A 198 -3.38 8.88 23.51
N ALA A 199 -3.67 9.40 22.31
CA ALA A 199 -4.49 10.60 22.10
C ALA A 199 -5.29 10.46 20.79
N ILE A 200 -6.53 10.96 20.79
CA ILE A 200 -7.39 11.00 19.61
C ILE A 200 -7.87 12.43 19.41
N ASP A 201 -7.57 13.01 18.25
CA ASP A 201 -8.12 14.28 17.80
C ASP A 201 -9.06 14.04 16.61
N ASN A 202 -10.35 14.24 16.82
CA ASN A 202 -11.40 14.11 15.81
C ASN A 202 -12.18 15.42 15.65
N SER A 203 -11.52 16.56 15.84
CA SER A 203 -12.13 17.88 15.71
C SER A 203 -12.31 18.30 14.25
N GLY A 204 -13.28 19.23 13.99
CA GLY A 204 -13.50 19.83 12.68
C GLY A 204 -14.83 19.52 12.03
#